data_64d0500cef9e84698fb13e5e3de1fb3f
#
_entry.id   64d0500cef9e84698fb13e5e3de1fb3f
#
_cell.length_a   1.000
_cell.length_b   1.000
_cell.length_c   1.000
_cell.angle_alpha   90.00
_cell.angle_beta   90.00
_cell.angle_gamma   90.00
#
_symmetry.space_group_name_H-M   'P 1'
#
loop_
_entity.id
_entity.type
_entity.pdbx_description
1 polymer ?
#
loop_
_entity_poly.entity_id
_entity_poly.type
_entity_poly.pdbx_seq_one_letter_code
_entity_poly.pdbx_strand_id
1 'polypeptide(L)'
;MCKRPLPNGVCRLKLKWTKHALLQVIHAQDYIAQDNPAAAQAVAERIADAARLLPTQPWIGRSGRIEGTREWVVKQTPYLLVYAIESDLVQIVAVIHSKQRWPDVLR
;
A
#
# COMPACT_ATOMS: atom_id res chain seq x y z
N MET A 1 11.82 4.46 -15.99
CA MET A 1 12.01 5.80 -16.56
C MET A 1 10.79 6.65 -16.30
N CYS A 2 10.98 7.87 -15.84
CA CYS A 2 9.90 8.75 -15.43
C CYS A 2 9.44 9.62 -16.60
N LYS A 3 8.12 9.68 -16.85
CA LYS A 3 7.57 10.45 -17.95
C LYS A 3 7.37 11.93 -17.59
N ARG A 4 7.21 12.23 -16.30
CA ARG A 4 6.92 13.59 -15.84
C ARG A 4 7.75 13.92 -14.61
N PRO A 5 8.94 14.49 -14.79
CA PRO A 5 9.73 14.91 -13.64
C PRO A 5 9.00 16.05 -12.90
N LEU A 6 9.09 16.02 -11.58
CA LEU A 6 8.57 17.10 -10.76
C LEU A 6 9.47 18.33 -10.92
N PRO A 7 8.98 19.53 -10.56
CA PRO A 7 9.76 20.76 -10.69
C PRO A 7 11.13 20.72 -9.99
N ASN A 8 11.26 19.90 -8.95
CA ASN A 8 12.51 19.72 -8.22
C ASN A 8 13.44 18.65 -8.82
N GLY A 9 13.10 18.14 -10.00
CA GLY A 9 13.90 17.13 -10.68
C GLY A 9 13.62 15.70 -10.24
N VAL A 10 12.68 15.47 -9.35
CA VAL A 10 12.31 14.14 -8.88
C VAL A 10 11.26 13.53 -9.80
N CYS A 11 11.46 12.27 -10.17
CA CYS A 11 10.48 11.53 -10.93
C CYS A 11 9.36 11.03 -10.05
N ARG A 12 8.13 11.16 -10.54
CA ARG A 12 6.97 10.60 -9.87
C ARG A 12 6.32 9.55 -10.75
N LEU A 13 6.17 8.36 -10.21
CA LEU A 13 5.47 7.27 -10.90
C LEU A 13 3.96 7.41 -10.73
N LYS A 14 3.22 6.65 -11.50
CA LYS A 14 1.78 6.55 -11.34
C LYS A 14 1.47 5.60 -10.19
N LEU A 15 0.32 5.78 -9.56
CA LEU A 15 -0.16 4.92 -8.49
C LEU A 15 -1.44 4.23 -8.94
N LYS A 16 -1.50 2.92 -8.77
CA LYS A 16 -2.69 2.14 -9.07
C LYS A 16 -2.97 1.17 -7.95
N TRP A 17 -4.24 1.05 -7.58
CA TRP A 17 -4.72 0.07 -6.61
C TRP A 17 -5.37 -1.08 -7.36
N THR A 18 -5.01 -2.32 -7.03
CA THR A 18 -5.76 -3.46 -7.54
C THR A 18 -7.09 -3.55 -6.83
N LYS A 19 -8.05 -4.20 -7.48
CA LYS A 19 -9.36 -4.46 -6.86
C LYS A 19 -9.20 -5.24 -5.55
N HIS A 20 -8.30 -6.20 -5.53
CA HIS A 20 -8.02 -7.00 -4.34
C HIS A 20 -7.56 -6.12 -3.17
N ALA A 21 -6.62 -5.22 -3.44
CA ALA A 21 -6.10 -4.31 -2.41
C ALA A 21 -7.19 -3.38 -1.88
N LEU A 22 -8.02 -2.84 -2.78
CA LEU A 22 -9.13 -1.97 -2.38
C LEU A 22 -10.12 -2.71 -1.47
N LEU A 23 -10.47 -3.94 -1.83
CA LEU A 23 -11.37 -4.74 -1.02
C LEU A 23 -10.77 -5.03 0.36
N GLN A 24 -9.47 -5.25 0.44
CA GLN A 24 -8.81 -5.48 1.72
C GLN A 24 -8.87 -4.25 2.62
N VAL A 25 -8.72 -3.05 2.06
CA VAL A 25 -8.86 -1.81 2.83
C VAL A 25 -10.28 -1.67 3.35
N ILE A 26 -11.27 -1.94 2.51
CA ILE A 26 -12.69 -1.86 2.90
C ILE A 26 -12.98 -2.85 4.03
N HIS A 27 -12.52 -4.09 3.89
CA HIS A 27 -12.73 -5.11 4.92
C HIS A 27 -12.06 -4.73 6.24
N ALA A 28 -10.84 -4.20 6.19
CA ALA A 28 -10.13 -3.77 7.38
C ALA A 28 -10.89 -2.63 8.07
N GLN A 29 -11.37 -1.67 7.28
CA GLN A 29 -12.12 -0.54 7.81
C GLN A 29 -13.44 -1.00 8.45
N ASP A 30 -14.17 -1.89 7.81
CA ASP A 30 -15.41 -2.43 8.35
C ASP A 30 -15.18 -3.18 9.65
N TYR A 31 -14.14 -3.99 9.70
CA TYR A 31 -13.79 -4.75 10.89
C TYR A 31 -13.49 -3.83 12.08
N ILE A 32 -12.68 -2.81 11.87
CA ILE A 32 -12.31 -1.87 12.92
C ILE A 32 -13.52 -1.03 13.33
N ALA A 33 -14.36 -0.65 12.38
CA ALA A 33 -15.51 0.20 12.64
C ALA A 33 -16.54 -0.46 13.55
N GLN A 34 -16.55 -1.78 13.64
CA GLN A 34 -17.46 -2.48 14.56
C GLN A 34 -17.21 -2.07 16.01
N ASP A 35 -15.95 -1.81 16.37
CA ASP A 35 -15.60 -1.39 17.72
C ASP A 35 -15.36 0.11 17.83
N ASN A 36 -14.79 0.72 16.79
CA ASN A 36 -14.38 2.12 16.86
C ASN A 36 -14.37 2.75 15.47
N PRO A 37 -15.48 3.39 15.06
CA PRO A 37 -15.55 4.02 13.73
C PRO A 37 -14.50 5.09 13.48
N ALA A 38 -14.13 5.85 14.51
CA ALA A 38 -13.10 6.88 14.36
C ALA A 38 -11.73 6.27 14.06
N ALA A 39 -11.41 5.15 14.74
CA ALA A 39 -10.16 4.43 14.48
C ALA A 39 -10.14 3.84 13.07
N ALA A 40 -11.29 3.34 12.59
CA ALA A 40 -11.40 2.80 11.24
C ALA A 40 -11.04 3.86 10.19
N GLN A 41 -11.58 5.05 10.35
CA GLN A 41 -11.29 6.16 9.43
C GLN A 41 -9.82 6.55 9.50
N ALA A 42 -9.25 6.65 10.69
CA ALA A 42 -7.85 7.01 10.87
C ALA A 42 -6.93 5.99 10.21
N VAL A 43 -7.20 4.71 10.35
CA VAL A 43 -6.40 3.65 9.72
C VAL A 43 -6.47 3.75 8.20
N ALA A 44 -7.68 3.94 7.66
CA ALA A 44 -7.84 4.08 6.21
C ALA A 44 -7.06 5.28 5.66
N GLU A 45 -7.07 6.40 6.37
CA GLU A 45 -6.32 7.59 5.98
C GLU A 45 -4.81 7.34 6.01
N ARG A 46 -4.31 6.66 7.03
CA ARG A 46 -2.89 6.32 7.12
C ARG A 46 -2.44 5.39 6.01
N ILE A 47 -3.28 4.42 5.66
CA ILE A 47 -3.00 3.53 4.54
C ILE A 47 -2.92 4.33 3.24
N ALA A 48 -3.88 5.23 3.01
CA ALA A 48 -3.89 6.06 1.81
C ALA A 48 -2.67 6.98 1.75
N ASP A 49 -2.29 7.57 2.88
CA ASP A 49 -1.12 8.45 2.94
C ASP A 49 0.16 7.69 2.65
N ALA A 50 0.29 6.48 3.20
CA ALA A 50 1.45 5.63 2.93
C ALA A 50 1.55 5.29 1.45
N ALA A 51 0.42 4.97 0.82
CA ALA A 51 0.40 4.65 -0.60
C ALA A 51 0.79 5.85 -1.46
N ARG A 52 0.34 7.05 -1.08
CA ARG A 52 0.66 8.27 -1.84
C ARG A 52 2.15 8.62 -1.84
N LEU A 53 2.88 8.12 -0.85
CA LEU A 53 4.33 8.33 -0.79
C LEU A 53 5.08 7.51 -1.85
N LEU A 54 4.58 6.33 -2.17
CA LEU A 54 5.30 5.37 -3.00
C LEU A 54 5.62 5.85 -4.41
N PRO A 55 4.76 6.62 -5.11
CA PRO A 55 5.11 7.11 -6.45
C PRO A 55 6.37 7.98 -6.50
N THR A 56 6.70 8.67 -5.41
CA THR A 56 7.91 9.51 -5.36
C THR A 56 9.09 8.76 -4.74
N GLN A 57 8.82 7.72 -3.96
CA GLN A 57 9.85 6.93 -3.28
C GLN A 57 9.57 5.43 -3.43
N PRO A 58 9.55 4.91 -4.68
CA PRO A 58 9.10 3.53 -4.90
C PRO A 58 10.01 2.48 -4.27
N TRP A 59 11.26 2.82 -3.98
CA TRP A 59 12.23 1.88 -3.42
C TRP A 59 12.30 1.91 -1.89
N ILE A 60 11.39 2.66 -1.24
CA ILE A 60 11.42 2.83 0.21
C ILE A 60 11.04 1.55 0.96
N GLY A 61 10.21 0.70 0.36
CA GLY A 61 9.82 -0.57 0.97
C GLY A 61 10.93 -1.62 0.84
N ARG A 62 10.91 -2.58 1.76
CA ARG A 62 11.85 -3.71 1.72
C ARG A 62 11.39 -4.72 0.68
N SER A 63 12.29 -5.61 0.26
CA SER A 63 11.93 -6.72 -0.62
C SER A 63 10.83 -7.55 0.00
N GLY A 64 9.78 -7.84 -0.76
CA GLY A 64 8.65 -8.59 -0.29
C GLY A 64 8.90 -10.09 -0.23
N ARG A 65 8.04 -10.78 0.51
CA ARG A 65 8.08 -12.24 0.60
C ARG A 65 7.69 -12.90 -0.71
N ILE A 66 6.90 -12.22 -1.51
CA ILE A 66 6.53 -12.66 -2.84
C ILE A 66 7.50 -12.02 -3.83
N GLU A 67 8.06 -12.83 -4.73
CA GLU A 67 9.01 -12.33 -5.72
C GLU A 67 8.40 -11.22 -6.56
N GLY A 68 9.16 -10.16 -6.79
CA GLY A 68 8.72 -9.03 -7.58
C GLY A 68 7.91 -8.00 -6.81
N THR A 69 7.71 -8.20 -5.51
CA THR A 69 6.96 -7.25 -4.67
C THR A 69 7.86 -6.61 -3.63
N ARG A 70 7.36 -5.51 -3.08
CA ARG A 70 7.97 -4.83 -1.95
C ARG A 70 6.92 -4.61 -0.87
N GLU A 71 7.37 -4.42 0.36
CA GLU A 71 6.50 -4.25 1.52
C GLU A 71 6.84 -2.95 2.24
N TRP A 72 5.80 -2.18 2.56
CA TRP A 72 5.95 -0.94 3.31
C TRP A 72 4.97 -0.93 4.48
N VAL A 73 5.50 -0.80 5.70
CA VAL A 73 4.69 -0.77 6.91
C VAL A 73 3.99 0.57 7.01
N VAL A 74 2.69 0.56 7.28
CA VAL A 74 1.91 1.77 7.49
C VAL A 74 2.08 2.19 8.95
N LYS A 75 2.61 3.40 9.18
CA LYS A 75 2.89 3.90 10.52
C LYS A 75 1.65 3.88 11.41
N GLN A 76 1.84 3.49 12.66
CA GLN A 76 0.81 3.50 13.69
C GLN A 76 -0.38 2.60 13.38
N THR A 77 -0.16 1.60 12.54
CA THR A 77 -1.15 0.57 12.24
C THR A 77 -0.47 -0.78 12.18
N PRO A 78 -1.23 -1.88 12.34
CA PRO A 78 -0.68 -3.22 12.14
C PRO A 78 -0.69 -3.66 10.69
N TYR A 79 -0.93 -2.74 9.75
CA TYR A 79 -1.05 -3.07 8.33
C TYR A 79 0.21 -2.74 7.55
N LEU A 80 0.41 -3.49 6.48
CA LEU A 80 1.47 -3.19 5.53
C LEU A 80 0.94 -3.25 4.11
N LEU A 81 1.57 -2.47 3.25
CA LEU A 81 1.26 -2.44 1.82
C LEU A 81 2.20 -3.36 1.09
N VAL A 82 1.63 -4.22 0.24
CA VAL A 82 2.41 -5.02 -0.70
C VAL A 82 2.22 -4.38 -2.07
N TYR A 83 3.32 -4.00 -2.69
CA TYR A 83 3.26 -3.32 -3.97
C TYR A 83 4.33 -3.82 -4.92
N ALA A 84 4.12 -3.58 -6.21
CA ALA A 84 5.07 -3.91 -7.26
C ALA A 84 5.34 -2.65 -8.08
N ILE A 85 6.55 -2.57 -8.62
CA ILE A 85 6.96 -1.46 -9.47
C ILE A 85 7.08 -2.00 -10.88
N GLU A 86 6.31 -1.42 -11.82
CA GLU A 86 6.35 -1.80 -13.23
C GLU A 86 6.48 -0.55 -14.08
N SER A 87 7.58 -0.42 -14.82
CA SER A 87 7.84 0.75 -15.66
C SER A 87 7.67 2.06 -14.89
N ASP A 88 6.61 2.82 -15.16
CA ASP A 88 6.32 4.08 -14.49
C ASP A 88 5.15 3.96 -13.50
N LEU A 89 4.84 2.74 -13.06
CA LEU A 89 3.66 2.45 -12.25
C LEU A 89 4.05 1.77 -10.94
N VAL A 90 3.50 2.29 -9.83
CA VAL A 90 3.48 1.58 -8.56
C VAL A 90 2.09 0.99 -8.41
N GLN A 91 2.01 -0.32 -8.28
CA GLN A 91 0.74 -1.02 -8.14
C GLN A 91 0.62 -1.60 -6.75
N ILE A 92 -0.40 -1.18 -6.01
CA ILE A 92 -0.69 -1.73 -4.69
C ILE A 92 -1.42 -3.05 -4.90
N VAL A 93 -0.76 -4.15 -4.56
CA VAL A 93 -1.26 -5.50 -4.80
C VAL A 93 -2.10 -6.01 -3.66
N ALA A 94 -1.73 -5.66 -2.44
CA ALA A 94 -2.43 -6.14 -1.26
C ALA A 94 -2.20 -5.21 -0.07
N VAL A 95 -3.13 -5.24 0.86
CA VAL A 95 -3.01 -4.58 2.16
C VAL A 95 -3.24 -5.67 3.20
N ILE A 96 -2.22 -5.96 4.00
CA ILE A 96 -2.20 -7.15 4.84
C ILE A 96 -1.96 -6.74 6.29
N HIS A 97 -2.70 -7.37 7.20
CA HIS A 97 -2.40 -7.28 8.62
C HIS A 97 -1.10 -8.07 8.90
N SER A 98 -0.23 -7.53 9.74
CA SER A 98 1.07 -8.12 10.01
C SER A 98 1.01 -9.56 10.54
N LYS A 99 -0.15 -9.95 11.10
CA LYS A 99 -0.35 -11.30 11.64
C LYS A 99 -0.99 -12.27 10.65
N GLN A 100 -1.33 -11.82 9.44
CA GLN A 100 -1.92 -12.68 8.44
C GLN A 100 -0.90 -13.62 7.83
N ARG A 101 -1.38 -14.78 7.39
CA ARG A 101 -0.52 -15.76 6.75
C ARG A 101 -0.21 -15.39 5.32
N TRP A 102 1.01 -15.59 4.93
CA TRP A 102 1.51 -15.53 3.57
C TRP A 102 1.65 -16.93 3.02
N PRO A 103 1.41 -17.20 1.74
CA PRO A 103 0.86 -16.28 0.72
C PRO A 103 -0.66 -16.36 0.59
N ASP A 104 -1.36 -17.02 1.51
CA ASP A 104 -2.79 -17.30 1.39
C ASP A 104 -3.62 -16.05 1.16
N VAL A 105 -3.22 -14.93 1.77
CA VAL A 105 -3.94 -13.66 1.67
C VAL A 105 -3.87 -13.01 0.28
N LEU A 106 -3.00 -13.52 -0.61
CA LEU A 106 -2.83 -12.98 -1.95
C LEU A 106 -3.55 -13.79 -3.02
N ARG A 107 -4.28 -14.80 -2.64
CA ARG A 107 -5.02 -15.63 -3.57
C ARG A 107 -6.41 -15.07 -3.87
#